data_e0ada93ceb5a2dc6c41d9894fb71e05c
#
_entry.id   e0ada93ceb5a2dc6c41d9894fb71e05c
#
_cell.length_a   1.000
_cell.length_b   1.000
_cell.length_c   1.000
_cell.angle_alpha   90.00
_cell.angle_beta   90.00
_cell.angle_gamma   90.00
#
_symmetry.space_group_name_H-M   'P 1'
#
loop_
_entity.id
_entity.type
_entity.pdbx_description
1 polymer ?
#
loop_
_entity_poly.entity_id
_entity_poly.type
_entity_poly.pdbx_seq_one_letter_code
_entity_poly.pdbx_strand_id
1 'polypeptide(L)'
;MAGTMAGVGRAKTISAINVTPLVDVCLVLLVILMVASTYIVAQTLKVSLPRAKMSDGTAEKPNTVQLFKSGELRWNEQPVTEQDLQGRMKEAVAGDPEISVVISADREAAHGQVVHVMDLAKVAGVTKFAINVMQVAGE
;
A
#
# COMPACT_ATOMS: atom_id res chain seq x y z
N MET A 1 61.17 31.26 -58.51
CA MET A 1 60.38 31.85 -57.43
C MET A 1 59.26 30.91 -57.06
N ALA A 2 59.61 29.88 -56.36
CA ALA A 2 58.58 28.94 -55.89
C ALA A 2 57.97 29.49 -54.63
N GLY A 3 56.77 30.01 -54.70
CA GLY A 3 55.98 30.28 -53.54
C GLY A 3 55.58 29.02 -52.88
N THR A 4 56.26 28.67 -51.82
CA THR A 4 55.86 27.54 -50.99
C THR A 4 54.64 27.97 -50.26
N MET A 5 53.52 27.65 -50.79
CA MET A 5 52.29 27.70 -50.00
C MET A 5 52.41 26.65 -48.89
N ALA A 6 52.86 27.08 -47.71
CA ALA A 6 52.77 26.30 -46.54
C ALA A 6 51.29 25.97 -46.37
N GLY A 7 50.98 24.72 -46.62
CA GLY A 7 49.63 24.24 -46.31
C GLY A 7 49.35 24.54 -44.88
N VAL A 8 48.43 25.46 -44.66
CA VAL A 8 47.88 25.70 -43.35
C VAL A 8 47.23 24.37 -42.93
N GLY A 9 47.96 23.63 -42.10
CA GLY A 9 47.41 22.43 -41.51
C GLY A 9 46.12 22.84 -40.77
N ARG A 10 45.04 22.51 -41.40
CA ARG A 10 43.75 22.61 -40.70
C ARG A 10 43.90 21.82 -39.43
N ALA A 11 44.08 22.54 -38.35
CA ALA A 11 43.94 21.92 -37.06
C ALA A 11 42.58 21.20 -37.07
N LYS A 12 42.61 19.91 -37.18
CA LYS A 12 41.43 19.10 -37.01
C LYS A 12 40.95 19.35 -35.58
N THR A 13 40.04 20.26 -35.44
CA THR A 13 39.34 20.43 -34.17
C THR A 13 38.66 19.11 -33.90
N ILE A 14 39.26 18.32 -33.06
CA ILE A 14 38.61 17.10 -32.58
C ILE A 14 37.48 17.58 -31.67
N SER A 15 36.34 17.76 -32.26
CA SER A 15 35.13 18.00 -31.50
C SER A 15 34.49 16.67 -31.09
N ALA A 16 35.33 15.75 -30.63
CA ALA A 16 34.86 14.56 -30.00
C ALA A 16 34.30 14.99 -28.63
N ILE A 17 32.99 15.09 -28.55
CA ILE A 17 32.30 15.32 -27.29
C ILE A 17 32.57 14.12 -26.38
N ASN A 18 33.28 14.38 -25.29
CA ASN A 18 33.48 13.36 -24.29
C ASN A 18 32.17 13.14 -23.53
N VAL A 19 31.53 11.99 -23.75
CA VAL A 19 30.26 11.63 -23.12
C VAL A 19 30.42 11.08 -21.71
N THR A 20 31.66 10.89 -21.24
CA THR A 20 31.92 10.35 -19.89
C THR A 20 31.27 11.16 -18.76
N PRO A 21 31.36 12.52 -18.74
CA PRO A 21 30.68 13.30 -17.74
C PRO A 21 29.14 13.19 -17.80
N LEU A 22 28.59 13.05 -19.00
CA LEU A 22 27.17 12.88 -19.22
C LEU A 22 26.67 11.54 -18.66
N VAL A 23 27.40 10.47 -18.95
CA VAL A 23 27.10 9.13 -18.45
C VAL A 23 27.18 9.08 -16.92
N ASP A 24 28.16 9.73 -16.32
CA ASP A 24 28.31 9.80 -14.88
C ASP A 24 27.11 10.49 -14.21
N VAL A 25 26.70 11.64 -14.73
CA VAL A 25 25.51 12.35 -14.24
C VAL A 25 24.24 11.51 -14.40
N CYS A 26 24.06 10.87 -15.55
CA CYS A 26 22.91 9.99 -15.79
C CYS A 26 22.91 8.80 -14.83
N LEU A 27 24.05 8.23 -14.54
CA LEU A 27 24.18 7.08 -13.65
C LEU A 27 23.88 7.48 -12.20
N VAL A 28 24.38 8.63 -11.74
CA VAL A 28 24.09 9.17 -10.41
C VAL A 28 22.59 9.47 -10.26
N LEU A 29 21.98 10.11 -11.27
CA LEU A 29 20.54 10.40 -11.25
C LEU A 29 19.72 9.11 -11.21
N LEU A 30 20.11 8.08 -11.94
CA LEU A 30 19.45 6.79 -11.94
C LEU A 30 19.49 6.15 -10.55
N VAL A 31 20.63 6.17 -9.89
CA VAL A 31 20.80 5.64 -8.52
C VAL A 31 19.95 6.43 -7.53
N ILE A 32 19.94 7.76 -7.64
CA ILE A 32 19.12 8.63 -6.77
C ILE A 32 17.63 8.31 -6.97
N LEU A 33 17.18 8.18 -8.21
CA LEU A 33 15.78 7.81 -8.50
C LEU A 33 15.42 6.42 -7.97
N MET A 34 16.34 5.47 -8.07
CA MET A 34 16.14 4.13 -7.52
C MET A 34 15.96 4.15 -6.00
N VAL A 35 16.80 4.88 -5.29
CA VAL A 35 16.70 5.03 -3.83
C VAL A 35 15.45 5.83 -3.45
N ALA A 36 15.16 6.92 -4.16
CA ALA A 36 13.98 7.75 -3.92
C ALA A 36 12.67 6.96 -4.16
N SER A 37 12.64 6.09 -5.16
CA SER A 37 11.46 5.27 -5.44
C SER A 37 11.11 4.33 -4.30
N THR A 38 12.10 3.80 -3.60
CA THR A 38 11.92 2.97 -2.41
C THR A 38 11.23 3.75 -1.29
N TYR A 39 11.60 5.01 -1.10
CA TYR A 39 10.95 5.90 -0.12
C TYR A 39 9.50 6.22 -0.48
N ILE A 40 9.23 6.50 -1.75
CA ILE A 40 7.88 6.84 -2.24
C ILE A 40 6.95 5.65 -2.07
N VAL A 41 7.37 4.45 -2.42
CA VAL A 41 6.58 3.23 -2.26
C VAL A 41 6.30 2.95 -0.78
N ALA A 42 7.27 3.15 0.10
CA ALA A 42 7.09 2.98 1.53
C ALA A 42 6.08 3.97 2.14
N GLN A 43 5.96 5.16 1.59
CA GLN A 43 5.00 6.16 2.06
C GLN A 43 3.59 5.98 1.48
N THR A 44 3.49 5.57 0.22
CA THR A 44 2.19 5.31 -0.41
C THR A 44 1.48 4.08 0.16
N LEU A 45 2.23 3.13 0.69
CA LEU A 45 1.68 1.96 1.36
C LEU A 45 1.36 2.19 2.85
N LYS A 46 1.69 3.36 3.37
CA LYS A 46 1.07 3.82 4.61
C LYS A 46 -0.36 4.25 4.26
N VAL A 47 -1.21 3.28 4.01
CA VAL A 47 -2.62 3.48 4.20
C VAL A 47 -2.73 4.05 5.61
N SER A 48 -3.05 5.32 5.69
CA SER A 48 -3.40 5.93 6.96
C SER A 48 -4.62 5.15 7.45
N LEU A 49 -4.36 4.08 8.17
CA LEU A 49 -5.37 3.60 9.09
C LEU A 49 -5.71 4.84 9.91
N PRO A 50 -6.96 5.30 9.90
CA PRO A 50 -7.36 6.33 10.83
C PRO A 50 -6.90 5.82 12.19
N ARG A 51 -5.83 6.40 12.70
CA ARG A 51 -5.48 6.20 14.09
C ARG A 51 -6.65 6.80 14.82
N ALA A 52 -7.59 5.97 15.20
CA ALA A 52 -8.49 6.32 16.26
C ALA A 52 -7.60 6.90 17.35
N LYS A 53 -7.88 8.12 17.74
CA LYS A 53 -7.13 8.84 18.76
C LYS A 53 -6.77 7.84 19.85
N MET A 54 -5.48 7.59 20.01
CA MET A 54 -4.98 6.97 21.21
C MET A 54 -5.32 7.93 22.35
N SER A 55 -6.48 7.79 22.91
CA SER A 55 -6.72 8.29 24.25
C SER A 55 -6.09 7.27 25.18
N ASP A 56 -5.12 7.76 25.87
CA ASP A 56 -4.43 7.20 27.02
C ASP A 56 -4.77 5.76 27.41
N GLY A 57 -3.83 4.85 27.18
CA GLY A 57 -3.53 3.80 28.15
C GLY A 57 -4.03 2.39 27.87
N THR A 58 -4.87 2.13 26.88
CA THR A 58 -5.16 0.77 26.42
C THR A 58 -5.29 0.77 24.91
N ALA A 59 -4.30 0.21 24.24
CA ALA A 59 -4.39 -0.07 22.82
C ALA A 59 -5.49 -1.14 22.63
N GLU A 60 -6.74 -0.69 22.52
CA GLU A 60 -7.81 -1.56 22.08
C GLU A 60 -7.46 -2.01 20.66
N LYS A 61 -7.23 -3.30 20.53
CA LYS A 61 -7.02 -3.90 19.22
C LYS A 61 -8.23 -3.58 18.34
N PRO A 62 -8.04 -3.08 17.13
CA PRO A 62 -9.16 -2.78 16.26
C PRO A 62 -9.98 -4.06 16.04
N ASN A 63 -11.30 -3.94 16.07
CA ASN A 63 -12.16 -5.06 15.76
C ASN A 63 -11.93 -5.51 14.32
N THR A 64 -11.57 -6.75 14.14
CA THR A 64 -11.22 -7.31 12.85
C THR A 64 -12.14 -8.44 12.46
N VAL A 65 -12.72 -8.34 11.28
CA VAL A 65 -13.46 -9.42 10.64
C VAL A 65 -12.56 -10.06 9.60
N GLN A 66 -12.33 -11.34 9.71
CA GLN A 66 -11.56 -12.10 8.73
C GLN A 66 -12.51 -12.93 7.88
N LEU A 67 -12.38 -12.82 6.57
CA LEU A 67 -13.11 -13.62 5.59
C LEU A 67 -12.12 -14.50 4.82
N PHE A 68 -12.28 -15.80 4.97
CA PHE A 68 -11.45 -16.77 4.26
C PHE A 68 -12.06 -17.17 2.91
N LYS A 69 -11.24 -17.71 2.03
CA LYS A 69 -11.66 -18.24 0.74
C LYS A 69 -12.81 -19.27 0.84
N SER A 70 -12.82 -20.06 1.92
CA SER A 70 -13.87 -21.03 2.17
C SER A 70 -15.22 -20.42 2.55
N GLY A 71 -15.28 -19.11 2.78
CA GLY A 71 -16.45 -18.43 3.33
C GLY A 71 -16.50 -18.41 4.85
N GLU A 72 -15.49 -18.95 5.52
CA GLU A 72 -15.37 -18.89 6.98
C GLU A 72 -15.17 -17.47 7.44
N LEU A 73 -15.95 -17.07 8.44
CA LEU A 73 -15.88 -15.77 9.08
C LEU A 73 -15.27 -15.91 10.48
N ARG A 74 -14.37 -14.99 10.81
CA ARG A 74 -13.82 -14.89 12.17
C ARG A 74 -13.92 -13.46 12.66
N TRP A 75 -14.29 -13.32 13.90
CA TRP A 75 -14.29 -12.05 14.63
C TRP A 75 -13.19 -12.08 15.69
N ASN A 76 -12.22 -11.17 15.56
CA ASN A 76 -11.05 -11.14 16.45
C ASN A 76 -10.40 -12.52 16.66
N GLU A 77 -10.17 -13.21 15.54
CA GLU A 77 -9.55 -14.56 15.49
C GLU A 77 -10.44 -15.72 15.96
N GLN A 78 -11.68 -15.45 16.38
CA GLN A 78 -12.64 -16.48 16.76
C GLN A 78 -13.60 -16.79 15.62
N PRO A 79 -13.80 -18.07 15.26
CA PRO A 79 -14.77 -18.43 14.24
C PRO A 79 -16.18 -18.06 14.68
N VAL A 80 -16.92 -17.43 13.79
CA VAL A 80 -18.29 -16.97 14.05
C VAL A 80 -19.19 -17.27 12.85
N THR A 81 -20.48 -17.42 13.12
CA THR A 81 -21.50 -17.47 12.06
C THR A 81 -21.89 -16.05 11.66
N GLU A 82 -22.58 -15.88 10.53
CA GLU A 82 -23.06 -14.57 10.10
C GLU A 82 -23.96 -13.89 11.14
N GLN A 83 -24.81 -14.68 11.79
CA GLN A 83 -25.71 -14.17 12.84
C GLN A 83 -24.93 -13.72 14.08
N ASP A 84 -23.95 -14.52 14.49
CA ASP A 84 -23.09 -14.19 15.63
C ASP A 84 -22.25 -12.95 15.33
N LEU A 85 -21.74 -12.85 14.11
CA LEU A 85 -20.97 -11.70 13.65
C LEU A 85 -21.82 -10.41 13.73
N GLN A 86 -23.03 -10.46 13.23
CA GLN A 86 -23.96 -9.33 13.28
C GLN A 86 -24.30 -8.94 14.73
N GLY A 87 -24.53 -9.91 15.60
CA GLY A 87 -24.76 -9.67 17.02
C GLY A 87 -23.56 -9.01 17.70
N ARG A 88 -22.36 -9.51 17.46
CA ARG A 88 -21.12 -8.95 18.03
C ARG A 88 -20.84 -7.55 17.53
N MET A 89 -21.08 -7.28 16.24
CA MET A 89 -20.96 -5.94 15.68
C MET A 89 -21.95 -4.97 16.32
N LYS A 90 -23.20 -5.38 16.51
CA LYS A 90 -24.22 -4.56 17.20
C LYS A 90 -23.83 -4.24 18.64
N GLU A 91 -23.32 -5.21 19.37
CA GLU A 91 -22.84 -5.00 20.74
C GLU A 91 -21.64 -4.03 20.76
N ALA A 92 -20.71 -4.19 19.81
CA ALA A 92 -19.56 -3.30 19.72
C ALA A 92 -19.95 -1.86 19.38
N VAL A 93 -20.91 -1.67 18.48
CA VAL A 93 -21.46 -0.35 18.14
C VAL A 93 -22.23 0.27 19.30
N ALA A 94 -22.94 -0.54 20.07
CA ALA A 94 -23.65 -0.08 21.26
C ALA A 94 -22.69 0.44 22.34
N GLY A 95 -21.50 -0.16 22.44
CA GLY A 95 -20.46 0.30 23.35
C GLY A 95 -19.70 1.54 22.85
N ASP A 96 -19.48 1.63 21.55
CA ASP A 96 -18.80 2.76 20.90
C ASP A 96 -19.40 3.01 19.49
N PRO A 97 -20.22 4.06 19.33
CA PRO A 97 -20.82 4.39 18.04
C PRO A 97 -19.81 4.75 16.95
N GLU A 98 -18.60 5.11 17.30
CA GLU A 98 -17.52 5.48 16.37
C GLU A 98 -16.54 4.34 16.13
N ILE A 99 -16.91 3.12 16.46
CA ILE A 99 -16.06 1.95 16.29
C ILE A 99 -15.59 1.82 14.84
N SER A 100 -14.32 1.48 14.69
CA SER A 100 -13.72 1.14 13.42
C SER A 100 -13.56 -0.37 13.30
N VAL A 101 -14.08 -0.94 12.24
CA VAL A 101 -13.97 -2.36 11.94
C VAL A 101 -13.06 -2.57 10.73
N VAL A 102 -12.08 -3.44 10.87
CA VAL A 102 -11.20 -3.83 9.77
C VAL A 102 -11.71 -5.13 9.17
N ILE A 103 -12.06 -5.11 7.89
CA ILE A 103 -12.47 -6.30 7.16
C ILE A 103 -11.23 -6.82 6.42
N SER A 104 -10.70 -7.95 6.88
CA SER A 104 -9.56 -8.61 6.25
C SER A 104 -10.07 -9.78 5.43
N ALA A 105 -10.08 -9.64 4.12
CA ALA A 105 -10.52 -10.67 3.20
C ALA A 105 -9.33 -11.41 2.58
N ASP A 106 -9.47 -12.71 2.40
CA ASP A 106 -8.52 -13.49 1.62
C ASP A 106 -8.48 -12.95 0.18
N ARG A 107 -7.30 -12.94 -0.41
CA ARG A 107 -7.11 -12.52 -1.81
C ARG A 107 -8.01 -13.29 -2.79
N GLU A 108 -8.27 -14.55 -2.50
CA GLU A 108 -9.10 -15.43 -3.32
C GLU A 108 -10.56 -15.48 -2.85
N ALA A 109 -10.94 -14.69 -1.84
CA ALA A 109 -12.33 -14.61 -1.42
C ALA A 109 -13.20 -13.99 -2.52
N ALA A 110 -14.41 -14.51 -2.70
CA ALA A 110 -15.33 -13.98 -3.68
C ALA A 110 -15.71 -12.54 -3.34
N HIS A 111 -15.66 -11.65 -4.32
CA HIS A 111 -16.01 -10.23 -4.14
C HIS A 111 -17.43 -10.06 -3.56
N GLY A 112 -18.39 -10.88 -4.00
CA GLY A 112 -19.75 -10.86 -3.46
C GLY A 112 -19.82 -11.16 -1.96
N GLN A 113 -18.99 -12.02 -1.45
CA GLN A 113 -18.90 -12.32 -0.01
C GLN A 113 -18.34 -11.14 0.78
N VAL A 114 -17.35 -10.44 0.24
CA VAL A 114 -16.80 -9.23 0.85
C VAL A 114 -17.87 -8.14 0.96
N VAL A 115 -18.62 -7.92 -0.11
CA VAL A 115 -19.72 -6.96 -0.14
C VAL A 115 -20.81 -7.35 0.86
N HIS A 116 -21.12 -8.63 0.96
CA HIS A 116 -22.11 -9.12 1.92
C HIS A 116 -21.68 -8.84 3.37
N VAL A 117 -20.42 -9.07 3.71
CA VAL A 117 -19.88 -8.74 5.04
C VAL A 117 -19.94 -7.23 5.30
N MET A 118 -19.66 -6.41 4.29
CA MET A 118 -19.79 -4.95 4.41
C MET A 118 -21.25 -4.54 4.69
N ASP A 119 -22.19 -5.17 4.02
CA ASP A 119 -23.61 -4.89 4.24
C ASP A 119 -24.06 -5.30 5.65
N LEU A 120 -23.61 -6.45 6.15
CA LEU A 120 -23.83 -6.86 7.52
C LEU A 120 -23.28 -5.84 8.53
N ALA A 121 -22.10 -5.31 8.28
CA ALA A 121 -21.50 -4.29 9.10
C ALA A 121 -22.32 -2.98 9.10
N LYS A 122 -22.80 -2.55 7.93
CA LYS A 122 -23.67 -1.37 7.80
C LYS A 122 -25.00 -1.55 8.54
N VAL A 123 -25.64 -2.70 8.39
CA VAL A 123 -26.88 -3.02 9.07
C VAL A 123 -26.68 -3.04 10.59
N ALA A 124 -25.53 -3.47 11.06
CA ALA A 124 -25.17 -3.44 12.48
C ALA A 124 -24.92 -2.03 13.03
N GLY A 125 -24.76 -1.03 12.14
CA GLY A 125 -24.52 0.37 12.53
C GLY A 125 -23.07 0.80 12.47
N VAL A 126 -22.17 -0.01 11.91
CA VAL A 126 -20.77 0.36 11.72
C VAL A 126 -20.68 1.43 10.63
N THR A 127 -20.11 2.57 10.95
CA THR A 127 -19.94 3.70 10.03
C THR A 127 -18.53 3.82 9.47
N LYS A 128 -17.56 3.30 10.20
CA LYS A 128 -16.14 3.34 9.83
C LYS A 128 -15.60 1.93 9.63
N PHE A 129 -15.20 1.61 8.43
CA PHE A 129 -14.52 0.34 8.16
C PHE A 129 -13.38 0.52 7.18
N ALA A 130 -12.35 -0.28 7.36
CA ALA A 130 -11.23 -0.39 6.45
C ALA A 130 -11.22 -1.80 5.87
N ILE A 131 -10.80 -1.91 4.62
CA ILE A 131 -10.66 -3.21 3.96
C ILE A 131 -9.17 -3.50 3.80
N ASN A 132 -8.78 -4.67 4.22
CA ASN A 132 -7.43 -5.19 4.07
C ASN A 132 -7.47 -6.53 3.34
N VAL A 133 -6.45 -6.81 2.55
CA VAL A 133 -6.30 -8.10 1.88
C VAL A 133 -5.32 -8.94 2.69
N MET A 134 -5.80 -10.06 3.20
CA MET A 134 -4.92 -11.05 3.82
C MET A 134 -4.18 -11.81 2.74
N GLN A 135 -2.86 -11.83 2.83
CA GLN A 135 -2.09 -12.86 2.18
C GLN A 135 -2.02 -14.04 3.16
N VAL A 136 -2.86 -15.02 2.96
CA VAL A 136 -2.60 -16.31 3.57
C VAL A 136 -1.32 -16.79 2.92
N ALA A 137 -0.27 -16.96 3.72
CA ALA A 137 0.93 -17.63 3.24
C ALA A 137 0.51 -19.02 2.77
N GLY A 138 0.26 -19.11 1.47
CA GLY A 138 -0.08 -20.37 0.84
C GLY A 138 1.14 -21.29 0.92
N GLU A 139 0.91 -22.46 1.37
CA GLU A 139 1.86 -23.52 1.24
C GLU A 139 2.27 -23.73 -0.24
#